data_da115716665593143dccbe76ba7072c9
#
_entry.id   da115716665593143dccbe76ba7072c9
#
_cell.length_a   1.000
_cell.length_b   1.000
_cell.length_c   1.000
_cell.angle_alpha   90.00
_cell.angle_beta   90.00
_cell.angle_gamma   90.00
#
_symmetry.space_group_name_H-M   'P 1'
#
loop_
_entity.id
_entity.type
_entity.pdbx_description
1 polymer ?
#
loop_
_entity_poly.entity_id
_entity_poly.type
_entity_poly.pdbx_seq_one_letter_code
_entity_poly.pdbx_strand_id
1 'polypeptide(L)'
;DSTLKLLADSALGSTSEVLLEENATLDLANTSQTVGRLNAGENAKVHFGEPKESDDRLDQKSSQLTIREGGQIVSADTLTGSGTLTVESGTLDIEASNPNLHTNNVLFTEAKVNMKSSSGLGDGTIELDGELNLNGVNDGPIQNQLSGMGRLNLFSSDLALTADNSGFEGDIQIDPQSELTVSNASNLGKAAVSNNGYLIINNSDDWTLSNDITGSGSVRKEGHGTLSITNDTLWNGKTEINEGELHLGTPNSVVTSNSSSVVIGQNGTLSGFAVLKGDLV
;
A
#
# COMPACT_ATOMS: atom_id res chain seq x y z
N ASP A 1 -25.87 2.52 22.88
CA ASP A 1 -25.97 2.61 21.40
C ASP A 1 -26.65 3.93 21.04
N SER A 2 -25.92 4.83 20.38
CA SER A 2 -26.45 6.10 19.89
C SER A 2 -26.04 6.32 18.46
N THR A 3 -26.95 6.83 17.62
CA THR A 3 -26.67 7.13 16.22
C THR A 3 -26.88 8.62 15.95
N LEU A 4 -25.87 9.28 15.44
CA LEU A 4 -25.96 10.61 14.87
C LEU A 4 -25.98 10.50 13.34
N LYS A 5 -27.12 10.81 12.73
CA LYS A 5 -27.28 10.87 11.29
C LYS A 5 -27.17 12.31 10.80
N LEU A 6 -26.32 12.56 9.83
CA LEU A 6 -26.10 13.89 9.27
C LEU A 6 -26.99 14.10 8.05
N LEU A 7 -27.73 15.20 8.02
CA LEU A 7 -28.74 15.49 6.98
C LEU A 7 -28.32 16.64 6.06
N ALA A 8 -27.16 17.24 6.29
CA ALA A 8 -26.64 18.35 5.48
C ALA A 8 -25.12 18.32 5.45
N ASP A 9 -24.54 18.88 4.40
CA ASP A 9 -23.11 19.12 4.30
C ASP A 9 -22.65 20.06 5.42
N SER A 10 -21.41 19.85 5.85
CA SER A 10 -20.79 20.66 6.91
C SER A 10 -21.63 20.75 8.18
N ALA A 11 -22.49 19.75 8.45
CA ALA A 11 -23.35 19.71 9.64
C ALA A 11 -22.52 19.67 10.93
N LEU A 12 -21.30 19.13 10.88
CA LEU A 12 -20.35 19.14 12.00
C LEU A 12 -19.63 20.50 12.13
N GLY A 13 -19.82 21.42 11.17
CA GLY A 13 -19.19 22.73 11.18
C GLY A 13 -17.67 22.64 11.06
N SER A 14 -16.98 23.48 11.84
CA SER A 14 -15.51 23.47 11.98
C SER A 14 -15.09 22.73 13.25
N THR A 15 -15.72 21.62 13.55
CA THR A 15 -15.47 20.82 14.77
C THR A 15 -14.00 20.37 14.79
N SER A 16 -13.31 20.69 15.89
CA SER A 16 -11.90 20.31 16.06
C SER A 16 -11.74 18.82 16.30
N GLU A 17 -12.73 18.18 16.92
CA GLU A 17 -12.67 16.75 17.24
C GLU A 17 -14.05 16.12 17.19
N VAL A 18 -14.13 14.94 16.61
CA VAL A 18 -15.26 14.02 16.75
C VAL A 18 -14.78 12.83 17.57
N LEU A 19 -15.33 12.67 18.75
CA LEU A 19 -15.12 11.53 19.62
C LEU A 19 -16.36 10.63 19.58
N LEU A 20 -16.19 9.44 19.04
CA LEU A 20 -17.21 8.39 19.09
C LEU A 20 -16.86 7.46 20.25
N GLU A 21 -17.63 7.52 21.30
CA GLU A 21 -17.50 6.60 22.43
C GLU A 21 -17.96 5.18 22.02
N GLU A 22 -17.79 4.24 22.93
CA GLU A 22 -18.15 2.83 22.73
C GLU A 22 -19.58 2.69 22.18
N ASN A 23 -19.73 1.88 21.12
CA ASN A 23 -21.00 1.57 20.44
C ASN A 23 -21.74 2.79 19.82
N ALA A 24 -21.09 3.94 19.67
CA ALA A 24 -21.67 5.10 18.99
C ALA A 24 -21.56 4.97 17.47
N THR A 25 -22.53 5.51 16.73
CA THR A 25 -22.53 5.52 15.26
C THR A 25 -22.65 6.95 14.73
N LEU A 26 -21.76 7.30 13.80
CA LEU A 26 -21.85 8.47 12.94
C LEU A 26 -22.25 8.02 11.53
N ASP A 27 -23.45 8.39 11.10
CA ASP A 27 -23.95 8.12 9.74
C ASP A 27 -23.83 9.40 8.90
N LEU A 28 -22.92 9.38 7.90
CA LEU A 28 -22.69 10.52 7.00
C LEU A 28 -23.82 10.74 6.01
N ALA A 29 -24.64 9.71 5.74
CA ALA A 29 -25.86 9.81 4.95
C ALA A 29 -25.72 10.57 3.63
N ASN A 30 -24.65 10.32 2.87
CA ASN A 30 -24.31 10.96 1.60
C ASN A 30 -24.03 12.47 1.70
N THR A 31 -23.50 12.92 2.82
CA THR A 31 -23.09 14.31 3.05
C THR A 31 -21.56 14.45 3.03
N SER A 32 -21.07 15.69 2.88
CA SER A 32 -19.67 16.04 2.99
C SER A 32 -19.41 16.69 4.35
N GLN A 33 -18.48 16.10 5.09
CA GLN A 33 -18.11 16.59 6.41
C GLN A 33 -16.59 16.82 6.50
N THR A 34 -16.21 17.79 7.31
CA THR A 34 -14.82 18.05 7.66
C THR A 34 -14.69 18.11 9.18
N VAL A 35 -13.68 17.41 9.71
CA VAL A 35 -13.38 17.38 11.13
C VAL A 35 -11.89 17.64 11.35
N GLY A 36 -11.48 18.15 12.50
CA GLY A 36 -10.08 18.22 12.89
C GLY A 36 -9.57 16.80 13.13
N ARG A 37 -10.07 16.16 14.18
CA ARG A 37 -9.72 14.78 14.57
C ARG A 37 -10.91 13.87 14.56
N LEU A 38 -10.67 12.59 14.25
CA LEU A 38 -11.64 11.52 14.41
C LEU A 38 -11.08 10.47 15.36
N ASN A 39 -11.67 10.35 16.51
CA ASN A 39 -11.37 9.30 17.48
C ASN A 39 -12.59 8.38 17.64
N ALA A 40 -12.44 7.12 17.27
CA ALA A 40 -13.49 6.12 17.35
C ALA A 40 -13.05 4.99 18.30
N GLY A 41 -13.79 4.88 19.40
CA GLY A 41 -13.56 3.88 20.44
C GLY A 41 -14.06 2.49 20.06
N GLU A 42 -14.15 1.62 21.06
CA GLU A 42 -14.54 0.23 20.88
C GLU A 42 -15.95 0.10 20.30
N ASN A 43 -16.09 -0.70 19.23
CA ASN A 43 -17.35 -0.93 18.50
C ASN A 43 -18.04 0.34 17.95
N ALA A 44 -17.36 1.48 17.95
CA ALA A 44 -17.88 2.68 17.29
C ALA A 44 -17.96 2.48 15.77
N LYS A 45 -18.87 3.19 15.11
CA LYS A 45 -19.09 3.10 13.67
C LYS A 45 -19.07 4.48 13.02
N VAL A 46 -18.45 4.55 11.84
CA VAL A 46 -18.57 5.65 10.88
C VAL A 46 -19.08 5.07 9.58
N HIS A 47 -20.31 5.34 9.25
CA HIS A 47 -20.98 4.80 8.07
C HIS A 47 -21.00 5.86 6.97
N PHE A 48 -20.35 5.58 5.85
CA PHE A 48 -20.27 6.49 4.69
C PHE A 48 -21.56 6.49 3.85
N GLY A 49 -22.32 5.42 3.87
CA GLY A 49 -23.52 5.21 3.05
C GLY A 49 -23.39 3.95 2.21
N GLU A 50 -24.47 3.57 1.54
CA GLU A 50 -24.48 2.37 0.71
C GLU A 50 -23.79 2.61 -0.63
N PRO A 51 -23.19 1.56 -1.24
CA PRO A 51 -22.69 1.63 -2.60
C PRO A 51 -23.82 2.04 -3.55
N LYS A 52 -23.52 2.91 -4.50
CA LYS A 52 -24.49 3.28 -5.53
C LYS A 52 -24.75 2.05 -6.41
N GLU A 53 -25.98 1.53 -6.39
CA GLU A 53 -26.45 0.68 -7.48
C GLU A 53 -26.46 1.52 -8.78
N SER A 54 -26.09 0.89 -9.89
CA SER A 54 -25.98 1.52 -11.22
C SER A 54 -27.38 1.84 -11.80
N ASP A 55 -28.18 2.62 -11.09
CA ASP A 55 -29.43 3.17 -11.61
C ASP A 55 -29.23 4.65 -11.94
N ASP A 56 -29.66 5.01 -13.11
CA ASP A 56 -29.50 6.18 -13.96
C ASP A 56 -29.92 7.54 -13.33
N ARG A 57 -29.63 7.77 -12.05
CA ARG A 57 -29.86 9.05 -11.36
C ARG A 57 -28.54 9.79 -11.17
N LEU A 58 -28.24 10.66 -12.10
CA LEU A 58 -27.03 11.50 -12.21
C LEU A 58 -26.73 12.43 -11.00
N ASP A 59 -27.54 12.42 -9.94
CA ASP A 59 -27.47 13.43 -8.87
C ASP A 59 -27.26 12.86 -7.45
N GLN A 60 -26.91 11.57 -7.28
CA GLN A 60 -26.66 11.05 -5.92
C GLN A 60 -25.23 11.36 -5.48
N LYS A 61 -25.12 12.31 -4.55
CA LYS A 61 -23.88 12.68 -3.88
C LYS A 61 -23.35 11.50 -3.04
N SER A 62 -22.07 11.18 -3.15
CA SER A 62 -21.42 10.21 -2.27
C SER A 62 -20.94 10.88 -0.99
N SER A 63 -20.88 10.11 0.10
CA SER A 63 -20.33 10.60 1.36
C SER A 63 -18.87 11.01 1.21
N GLN A 64 -18.51 12.11 1.87
CA GLN A 64 -17.14 12.56 1.96
C GLN A 64 -16.80 12.89 3.41
N LEU A 65 -15.68 12.37 3.88
CA LEU A 65 -15.14 12.71 5.19
C LEU A 65 -13.72 13.20 5.04
N THR A 66 -13.48 14.42 5.47
CA THR A 66 -12.14 15.03 5.50
C THR A 66 -11.68 15.13 6.95
N ILE A 67 -10.50 14.56 7.25
CA ILE A 67 -9.82 14.61 8.54
C ILE A 67 -8.58 15.48 8.40
N ARG A 68 -8.47 16.55 9.21
CA ARG A 68 -7.40 17.55 9.09
C ARG A 68 -6.21 17.31 9.99
N GLU A 69 -6.39 16.69 11.14
CA GLU A 69 -5.36 16.56 12.18
C GLU A 69 -5.12 15.10 12.59
N GLY A 70 -5.73 14.13 11.89
CA GLY A 70 -5.61 12.71 12.18
C GLY A 70 -6.61 12.20 13.22
N GLY A 71 -6.20 11.23 14.04
CA GLY A 71 -7.05 10.59 15.04
C GLY A 71 -6.74 9.12 15.21
N GLN A 72 -7.68 8.35 15.77
CA GLN A 72 -7.52 6.93 16.04
C GLN A 72 -8.80 6.13 15.78
N ILE A 73 -8.64 5.00 15.09
CA ILE A 73 -9.70 4.02 14.82
C ILE A 73 -9.28 2.71 15.47
N VAL A 74 -9.96 2.32 16.55
CA VAL A 74 -9.50 1.23 17.42
C VAL A 74 -10.03 -0.14 16.98
N SER A 75 -11.28 -0.22 16.58
CA SER A 75 -11.98 -1.49 16.36
C SER A 75 -12.14 -1.85 14.88
N ALA A 76 -12.29 -3.13 14.60
CA ALA A 76 -12.64 -3.64 13.28
C ALA A 76 -14.03 -3.15 12.85
N ASP A 77 -14.23 -3.04 11.53
CA ASP A 77 -15.50 -2.57 10.92
C ASP A 77 -16.01 -1.22 11.48
N THR A 78 -15.10 -0.39 11.99
CA THR A 78 -15.46 0.98 12.40
C THR A 78 -15.82 1.83 11.19
N LEU A 79 -15.04 1.74 10.12
CA LEU A 79 -15.32 2.44 8.86
C LEU A 79 -16.07 1.51 7.92
N THR A 80 -17.23 1.93 7.43
CA THR A 80 -18.08 1.12 6.54
C THR A 80 -18.75 1.95 5.47
N GLY A 81 -19.16 1.30 4.37
CA GLY A 81 -19.90 1.94 3.28
C GLY A 81 -18.99 2.54 2.21
N SER A 82 -19.55 3.39 1.34
CA SER A 82 -18.89 3.89 0.15
C SER A 82 -18.82 5.42 0.12
N GLY A 83 -17.70 5.96 -0.37
CA GLY A 83 -17.53 7.39 -0.46
C GLY A 83 -16.09 7.82 -0.71
N THR A 84 -15.69 8.93 -0.10
CA THR A 84 -14.31 9.42 -0.10
C THR A 84 -13.87 9.71 1.32
N LEU A 85 -12.72 9.14 1.71
CA LEU A 85 -12.03 9.48 2.94
C LEU A 85 -10.79 10.29 2.57
N THR A 86 -10.68 11.51 3.08
CA THR A 86 -9.51 12.37 2.89
C THR A 86 -8.81 12.60 4.21
N VAL A 87 -7.50 12.42 4.25
CA VAL A 87 -6.64 12.82 5.38
C VAL A 87 -5.74 13.94 4.89
N GLU A 88 -6.01 15.17 5.37
CA GLU A 88 -5.27 16.37 4.91
C GLU A 88 -3.91 16.48 5.60
N SER A 89 -3.85 16.24 6.91
CA SER A 89 -2.61 16.31 7.69
C SER A 89 -2.72 15.54 9.00
N GLY A 90 -1.63 15.50 9.76
CA GLY A 90 -1.56 14.81 11.04
C GLY A 90 -1.45 13.29 10.88
N THR A 91 -1.65 12.58 11.96
CA THR A 91 -1.53 11.11 11.99
C THR A 91 -2.88 10.49 12.29
N LEU A 92 -3.35 9.61 11.39
CA LEU A 92 -4.50 8.75 11.61
C LEU A 92 -4.01 7.33 11.87
N ASP A 93 -4.27 6.82 13.07
CA ASP A 93 -3.95 5.46 13.47
C ASP A 93 -5.16 4.54 13.26
N ILE A 94 -5.01 3.51 12.43
CA ILE A 94 -6.04 2.50 12.14
C ILE A 94 -5.54 1.16 12.69
N GLU A 95 -6.08 0.76 13.83
CA GLU A 95 -5.60 -0.40 14.60
C GLU A 95 -6.14 -1.74 14.09
N ALA A 96 -7.22 -1.72 13.29
CA ALA A 96 -7.91 -2.93 12.88
C ALA A 96 -8.46 -2.86 11.44
N SER A 97 -8.99 -3.97 10.96
CA SER A 97 -9.53 -4.14 9.61
C SER A 97 -10.87 -3.43 9.40
N ASN A 98 -11.09 -2.89 8.21
CA ASN A 98 -12.36 -2.31 7.76
C ASN A 98 -12.76 -2.89 6.38
N PRO A 99 -13.01 -4.20 6.26
CA PRO A 99 -13.24 -4.86 4.97
C PRO A 99 -14.53 -4.42 4.27
N ASN A 100 -15.45 -3.78 5.01
CA ASN A 100 -16.70 -3.25 4.47
C ASN A 100 -16.62 -1.75 4.13
N LEU A 101 -15.40 -1.21 4.06
CA LEU A 101 -15.13 0.15 3.60
C LEU A 101 -14.75 0.12 2.10
N HIS A 102 -15.51 0.85 1.28
CA HIS A 102 -15.36 0.93 -0.18
C HIS A 102 -15.14 2.38 -0.60
N THR A 103 -14.16 3.05 0.00
CA THR A 103 -13.88 4.46 -0.23
C THR A 103 -12.68 4.67 -1.14
N ASN A 104 -12.71 5.75 -1.92
CA ASN A 104 -11.49 6.32 -2.46
C ASN A 104 -10.79 7.08 -1.33
N ASN A 105 -9.58 6.68 -1.02
CA ASN A 105 -8.80 7.27 0.06
C ASN A 105 -7.77 8.25 -0.52
N VAL A 106 -7.69 9.44 0.02
CA VAL A 106 -6.76 10.49 -0.42
C VAL A 106 -5.92 10.94 0.77
N LEU A 107 -4.61 10.73 0.69
CA LEU A 107 -3.65 11.10 1.71
C LEU A 107 -2.76 12.22 1.19
N PHE A 108 -2.99 13.46 1.65
CA PHE A 108 -2.19 14.62 1.25
C PHE A 108 -0.77 14.57 1.82
N THR A 109 0.12 15.39 1.27
CA THR A 109 1.57 15.41 1.56
C THR A 109 1.91 15.47 3.05
N GLU A 110 1.09 16.15 3.87
CA GLU A 110 1.31 16.26 5.31
C GLU A 110 0.54 15.19 6.12
N ALA A 111 -0.17 14.30 5.45
CA ALA A 111 -0.90 13.22 6.10
C ALA A 111 0.00 12.02 6.35
N LYS A 112 -0.23 11.38 7.49
CA LYS A 112 0.35 10.10 7.86
C LYS A 112 -0.76 9.15 8.29
N VAL A 113 -0.83 7.99 7.69
CA VAL A 113 -1.75 6.93 8.11
C VAL A 113 -0.94 5.72 8.54
N ASN A 114 -1.19 5.26 9.76
CA ASN A 114 -0.60 4.04 10.29
C ASN A 114 -1.65 2.94 10.28
N MET A 115 -1.36 1.81 9.65
CA MET A 115 -2.26 0.65 9.59
C MET A 115 -1.62 -0.57 10.25
N LYS A 116 -2.45 -1.36 10.95
CA LYS A 116 -2.08 -2.68 11.49
C LYS A 116 -2.81 -3.84 10.82
N SER A 117 -3.59 -3.55 9.78
CA SER A 117 -4.28 -4.55 8.96
C SER A 117 -4.21 -4.16 7.49
N SER A 118 -4.09 -5.15 6.61
CA SER A 118 -4.06 -4.96 5.16
C SER A 118 -5.33 -4.32 4.59
N SER A 119 -6.46 -4.45 5.28
CA SER A 119 -7.75 -3.86 4.92
C SER A 119 -8.15 -2.67 5.81
N GLY A 120 -7.19 -2.02 6.48
CA GLY A 120 -7.47 -0.87 7.34
C GLY A 120 -8.16 0.29 6.61
N LEU A 121 -7.81 0.52 5.35
CA LEU A 121 -8.44 1.48 4.43
C LEU A 121 -9.41 0.83 3.44
N GLY A 122 -9.96 -0.34 3.79
CA GLY A 122 -10.91 -1.05 2.94
C GLY A 122 -10.32 -1.60 1.65
N ASP A 123 -11.13 -1.67 0.59
CA ASP A 123 -10.76 -2.22 -0.73
C ASP A 123 -10.78 -1.18 -1.87
N GLY A 124 -11.04 0.08 -1.58
CA GLY A 124 -11.03 1.16 -2.57
C GLY A 124 -9.61 1.60 -2.97
N THR A 125 -9.52 2.64 -3.79
CA THR A 125 -8.22 3.18 -4.23
C THR A 125 -7.55 4.01 -3.13
N ILE A 126 -6.22 4.18 -3.22
CA ILE A 126 -5.46 5.08 -2.36
C ILE A 126 -4.63 6.02 -3.24
N GLU A 127 -4.97 7.29 -3.25
CA GLU A 127 -4.13 8.36 -3.77
C GLU A 127 -3.20 8.79 -2.65
N LEU A 128 -1.93 8.40 -2.75
CA LEU A 128 -0.92 8.55 -1.71
C LEU A 128 0.08 9.63 -2.09
N ASP A 129 -0.06 10.81 -1.51
CA ASP A 129 0.95 11.87 -1.58
C ASP A 129 1.63 12.12 -0.23
N GLY A 130 1.08 11.57 0.85
CA GLY A 130 1.64 11.54 2.20
C GLY A 130 2.40 10.27 2.53
N GLU A 131 2.28 9.81 3.76
CA GLU A 131 2.89 8.57 4.25
C GLU A 131 1.83 7.53 4.63
N LEU A 132 1.97 6.33 4.10
CA LEU A 132 1.23 5.15 4.53
C LEU A 132 2.20 4.17 5.20
N ASN A 133 2.02 3.95 6.48
CA ASN A 133 2.86 3.07 7.29
C ASN A 133 2.10 1.78 7.64
N LEU A 134 2.65 0.66 7.24
CA LEU A 134 2.14 -0.67 7.53
C LEU A 134 2.96 -1.23 8.71
N ASN A 135 2.33 -1.34 9.88
CA ASN A 135 3.01 -1.69 11.13
C ASN A 135 2.59 -3.09 11.60
N GLY A 136 3.41 -4.09 11.33
CA GLY A 136 3.13 -5.49 11.69
C GLY A 136 1.98 -6.09 10.89
N VAL A 137 1.76 -5.63 9.67
CA VAL A 137 0.70 -6.13 8.78
C VAL A 137 1.12 -7.47 8.20
N ASN A 138 0.42 -8.55 8.61
CA ASN A 138 0.70 -9.93 8.22
C ASN A 138 -0.61 -10.72 7.97
N ASP A 139 -1.69 -10.02 7.68
CA ASP A 139 -3.04 -10.57 7.60
C ASP A 139 -3.57 -10.68 6.16
N GLY A 140 -2.71 -10.43 5.16
CA GLY A 140 -3.04 -10.59 3.76
C GLY A 140 -2.43 -9.52 2.86
N PRO A 141 -2.75 -9.54 1.57
CA PRO A 141 -2.23 -8.58 0.61
C PRO A 141 -2.90 -7.21 0.75
N ILE A 142 -2.19 -6.16 0.36
CA ILE A 142 -2.80 -4.86 0.03
C ILE A 142 -3.45 -5.00 -1.36
N GLN A 143 -4.78 -4.93 -1.40
CA GLN A 143 -5.57 -5.03 -2.62
C GLN A 143 -5.90 -3.65 -3.20
N ASN A 144 -5.68 -2.59 -2.44
CA ASN A 144 -5.90 -1.21 -2.88
C ASN A 144 -4.99 -0.88 -4.05
N GLN A 145 -5.56 -0.28 -5.09
CA GLN A 145 -4.76 0.35 -6.13
C GLN A 145 -4.14 1.64 -5.60
N LEU A 146 -2.82 1.75 -5.68
CA LEU A 146 -2.07 2.93 -5.27
C LEU A 146 -1.80 3.85 -6.46
N SER A 147 -1.84 5.15 -6.20
CA SER A 147 -1.40 6.21 -7.10
C SER A 147 -0.74 7.33 -6.30
N GLY A 148 -0.15 8.33 -6.97
CA GLY A 148 0.49 9.47 -6.30
C GLY A 148 2.00 9.32 -6.13
N MET A 149 2.60 10.24 -5.38
CA MET A 149 4.05 10.41 -5.25
C MET A 149 4.54 10.31 -3.79
N GLY A 150 3.70 9.84 -2.88
CA GLY A 150 4.02 9.72 -1.46
C GLY A 150 4.86 8.50 -1.12
N ARG A 151 4.80 8.06 0.13
CA ARG A 151 5.65 6.99 0.62
C ARG A 151 4.86 5.86 1.26
N LEU A 152 5.14 4.63 0.84
CA LEU A 152 4.68 3.39 1.46
C LEU A 152 5.83 2.80 2.29
N ASN A 153 5.63 2.67 3.59
CA ASN A 153 6.61 2.11 4.51
C ASN A 153 6.12 0.80 5.12
N LEU A 154 6.95 -0.23 5.09
CA LEU A 154 6.71 -1.52 5.71
C LEU A 154 7.59 -1.66 6.95
N PHE A 155 6.98 -1.81 8.11
CA PHE A 155 7.63 -2.01 9.40
C PHE A 155 7.19 -3.35 10.00
N SER A 156 8.09 -4.32 10.10
CA SER A 156 7.80 -5.67 10.62
C SER A 156 6.58 -6.32 9.95
N SER A 157 6.43 -6.08 8.65
CA SER A 157 5.27 -6.48 7.85
C SER A 157 5.65 -7.49 6.77
N ASP A 158 4.80 -8.49 6.58
CA ASP A 158 4.93 -9.52 5.56
C ASP A 158 3.66 -9.54 4.72
N LEU A 159 3.74 -9.02 3.49
CA LEU A 159 2.57 -8.85 2.64
C LEU A 159 2.90 -8.84 1.15
N ALA A 160 1.85 -8.87 0.34
CA ALA A 160 1.94 -8.69 -1.11
C ALA A 160 1.22 -7.42 -1.57
N LEU A 161 1.75 -6.77 -2.59
CA LEU A 161 1.02 -5.82 -3.42
C LEU A 161 0.46 -6.57 -4.63
N THR A 162 -0.86 -6.57 -4.78
CA THR A 162 -1.53 -7.36 -5.82
C THR A 162 -2.26 -6.53 -6.86
N ALA A 163 -2.53 -5.26 -6.55
CA ALA A 163 -3.22 -4.35 -7.46
C ALA A 163 -2.30 -3.81 -8.56
N ASP A 164 -2.91 -3.22 -9.58
CA ASP A 164 -2.22 -2.42 -10.60
C ASP A 164 -1.93 -1.02 -10.04
N ASN A 165 -0.68 -0.81 -9.63
CA ASN A 165 -0.18 0.43 -9.07
C ASN A 165 0.59 1.27 -10.11
N SER A 166 0.28 1.12 -11.41
CA SER A 166 0.98 1.84 -12.48
C SER A 166 0.94 3.37 -12.35
N GLY A 167 0.00 3.90 -11.57
CA GLY A 167 -0.11 5.32 -11.22
C GLY A 167 0.72 5.74 -10.01
N PHE A 168 1.40 4.81 -9.31
CA PHE A 168 2.23 5.12 -8.15
C PHE A 168 3.68 5.39 -8.58
N GLU A 169 4.15 6.60 -8.34
CA GLU A 169 5.49 7.10 -8.70
C GLU A 169 6.31 7.52 -7.46
N GLY A 170 5.84 7.15 -6.26
CA GLY A 170 6.48 7.49 -4.99
C GLY A 170 7.59 6.55 -4.56
N ASP A 171 7.77 6.42 -3.24
CA ASP A 171 8.80 5.59 -2.64
C ASP A 171 8.18 4.39 -1.91
N ILE A 172 8.82 3.22 -2.00
CA ILE A 172 8.52 2.05 -1.15
C ILE A 172 9.73 1.79 -0.26
N GLN A 173 9.52 1.71 1.05
CA GLN A 173 10.55 1.35 2.02
C GLN A 173 10.22 0.02 2.68
N ILE A 174 11.14 -0.93 2.61
CA ILE A 174 11.04 -2.25 3.23
C ILE A 174 12.09 -2.30 4.35
N ASP A 175 11.65 -2.33 5.61
CA ASP A 175 12.55 -2.38 6.75
C ASP A 175 13.23 -3.77 6.89
N PRO A 176 14.27 -3.93 7.74
CA PRO A 176 15.00 -5.20 7.86
C PRO A 176 14.16 -6.40 8.34
N GLN A 177 13.01 -6.17 8.93
CA GLN A 177 12.12 -7.21 9.45
C GLN A 177 10.87 -7.40 8.58
N SER A 178 10.87 -6.79 7.39
CA SER A 178 9.73 -6.83 6.46
C SER A 178 10.02 -7.64 5.22
N GLU A 179 8.95 -8.22 4.67
CA GLU A 179 8.94 -8.90 3.39
C GLU A 179 7.85 -8.32 2.49
N LEU A 180 8.22 -7.99 1.25
CA LEU A 180 7.28 -7.54 0.24
C LEU A 180 7.30 -8.50 -0.94
N THR A 181 6.15 -9.09 -1.26
CA THR A 181 5.97 -9.93 -2.45
C THR A 181 5.25 -9.16 -3.57
N VAL A 182 5.75 -9.29 -4.78
CA VAL A 182 5.16 -8.77 -6.02
C VAL A 182 5.16 -9.84 -7.10
N SER A 183 4.16 -9.84 -7.98
CA SER A 183 4.01 -10.88 -9.01
C SER A 183 4.08 -10.36 -10.44
N ASN A 184 4.00 -9.06 -10.64
CA ASN A 184 4.11 -8.42 -11.95
C ASN A 184 4.63 -6.97 -11.84
N ALA A 185 5.00 -6.39 -12.99
CA ALA A 185 5.58 -5.05 -13.06
C ALA A 185 4.70 -3.95 -12.46
N SER A 186 3.39 -4.04 -12.66
CA SER A 186 2.47 -3.00 -12.22
C SER A 186 2.28 -2.96 -10.71
N ASN A 187 2.63 -4.04 -9.98
CA ASN A 187 2.47 -4.05 -8.52
C ASN A 187 3.39 -3.02 -7.81
N LEU A 188 4.59 -2.77 -8.35
CA LEU A 188 5.49 -1.72 -7.86
C LEU A 188 5.21 -0.34 -8.49
N GLY A 189 4.43 -0.29 -9.56
CA GLY A 189 4.28 0.92 -10.34
C GLY A 189 5.62 1.43 -10.88
N LYS A 190 5.86 2.72 -10.73
CA LYS A 190 7.15 3.36 -11.05
C LYS A 190 7.95 3.73 -9.80
N ALA A 191 7.59 3.17 -8.65
CA ALA A 191 8.20 3.54 -7.38
C ALA A 191 9.69 3.23 -7.32
N ALA A 192 10.44 4.09 -6.64
CA ALA A 192 11.77 3.75 -6.15
C ALA A 192 11.65 2.87 -4.90
N VAL A 193 12.44 1.79 -4.82
CA VAL A 193 12.35 0.82 -3.72
C VAL A 193 13.63 0.84 -2.88
N SER A 194 13.51 1.19 -1.61
CA SER A 194 14.58 1.07 -0.61
C SER A 194 14.38 -0.23 0.16
N ASN A 195 15.05 -1.29 -0.25
CA ASN A 195 14.92 -2.62 0.34
C ASN A 195 16.04 -2.87 1.36
N ASN A 196 15.69 -2.93 2.65
CA ASN A 196 16.59 -3.38 3.71
C ASN A 196 16.14 -4.71 4.33
N GLY A 197 14.99 -5.25 3.90
CA GLY A 197 14.44 -6.55 4.28
C GLY A 197 14.48 -7.56 3.13
N TYR A 198 13.32 -8.06 2.75
CA TYR A 198 13.16 -9.02 1.65
C TYR A 198 12.21 -8.49 0.59
N LEU A 199 12.67 -8.42 -0.65
CA LEU A 199 11.81 -8.23 -1.81
C LEU A 199 11.72 -9.54 -2.58
N ILE A 200 10.51 -10.11 -2.65
CA ILE A 200 10.23 -11.33 -3.39
C ILE A 200 9.53 -10.98 -4.71
N ILE A 201 10.13 -11.41 -5.80
CA ILE A 201 9.56 -11.28 -7.14
C ILE A 201 9.11 -12.67 -7.58
N ASN A 202 7.81 -12.92 -7.45
CA ASN A 202 7.16 -14.20 -7.76
C ASN A 202 6.37 -14.09 -9.05
N ASN A 203 7.05 -14.05 -10.19
CA ASN A 203 6.44 -13.87 -11.49
C ASN A 203 6.24 -15.19 -12.25
N SER A 204 5.03 -15.40 -12.75
CA SER A 204 4.73 -16.51 -13.66
C SER A 204 5.03 -16.16 -15.11
N ASP A 205 4.86 -14.90 -15.49
CA ASP A 205 5.10 -14.36 -16.83
C ASP A 205 6.43 -13.61 -16.88
N ASP A 206 6.97 -13.43 -18.08
CA ASP A 206 8.19 -12.68 -18.29
C ASP A 206 7.99 -11.19 -17.98
N TRP A 207 8.90 -10.62 -17.23
CA TRP A 207 8.83 -9.24 -16.77
C TRP A 207 10.20 -8.54 -16.83
N THR A 208 10.22 -7.29 -17.25
CA THR A 208 11.42 -6.45 -17.16
C THR A 208 11.28 -5.51 -15.94
N LEU A 209 12.19 -5.66 -14.99
CA LEU A 209 12.25 -4.79 -13.80
C LEU A 209 12.88 -3.45 -14.20
N SER A 210 12.09 -2.39 -14.14
CA SER A 210 12.51 -1.02 -14.47
C SER A 210 12.66 -0.12 -13.24
N ASN A 211 12.22 -0.61 -12.07
CA ASN A 211 12.29 0.15 -10.83
C ASN A 211 13.72 0.25 -10.31
N ASP A 212 14.08 1.40 -9.76
CA ASP A 212 15.30 1.57 -9.01
C ASP A 212 15.16 0.90 -7.64
N ILE A 213 15.91 -0.20 -7.44
CA ILE A 213 15.94 -0.92 -6.17
C ILE A 213 17.30 -0.73 -5.53
N THR A 214 17.30 -0.17 -4.32
CA THR A 214 18.51 0.11 -3.51
C THR A 214 18.44 -0.61 -2.18
N GLY A 215 19.51 -0.54 -1.38
CA GLY A 215 19.54 -1.03 -0.01
C GLY A 215 20.32 -2.32 0.17
N SER A 216 20.37 -2.81 1.41
CA SER A 216 21.16 -3.97 1.84
C SER A 216 20.34 -5.25 2.00
N GLY A 217 19.04 -5.18 1.74
CA GLY A 217 18.13 -6.32 1.81
C GLY A 217 18.32 -7.31 0.67
N SER A 218 17.73 -8.47 0.82
CA SER A 218 17.78 -9.54 -0.16
C SER A 218 16.70 -9.37 -1.23
N VAL A 219 17.04 -9.76 -2.46
CA VAL A 219 16.09 -9.90 -3.56
C VAL A 219 15.97 -11.37 -3.92
N ARG A 220 14.75 -11.90 -3.91
CA ARG A 220 14.47 -13.30 -4.22
C ARG A 220 13.60 -13.38 -5.47
N LYS A 221 14.09 -14.11 -6.48
CA LYS A 221 13.34 -14.46 -7.68
C LYS A 221 12.67 -15.81 -7.47
N GLU A 222 11.34 -15.82 -7.59
CA GLU A 222 10.48 -16.99 -7.56
C GLU A 222 9.53 -17.01 -8.76
N GLY A 223 8.80 -18.11 -8.94
CA GLY A 223 7.91 -18.31 -10.09
C GLY A 223 8.66 -18.62 -11.39
N HIS A 224 7.97 -19.22 -12.33
CA HIS A 224 8.58 -19.83 -13.52
C HIS A 224 8.99 -18.85 -14.62
N GLY A 225 8.51 -17.59 -14.58
CA GLY A 225 8.79 -16.58 -15.61
C GLY A 225 10.24 -16.07 -15.58
N THR A 226 10.63 -15.38 -16.64
CA THR A 226 11.91 -14.67 -16.72
C THR A 226 11.78 -13.28 -16.08
N LEU A 227 12.69 -12.95 -15.16
CA LEU A 227 12.90 -11.58 -14.70
C LEU A 227 14.10 -10.98 -15.43
N SER A 228 13.87 -9.98 -16.26
CA SER A 228 14.93 -9.29 -17.00
C SER A 228 15.34 -8.00 -16.30
N ILE A 229 16.64 -7.78 -16.12
CA ILE A 229 17.23 -6.56 -15.58
C ILE A 229 18.22 -6.02 -16.59
N THR A 230 17.98 -4.81 -17.08
CA THR A 230 18.77 -4.20 -18.16
C THR A 230 19.71 -3.08 -17.68
N ASN A 231 19.58 -2.67 -16.42
CA ASN A 231 20.42 -1.66 -15.78
C ASN A 231 21.25 -2.29 -14.65
N ASP A 232 22.31 -1.63 -14.22
CA ASP A 232 23.09 -2.06 -13.06
C ASP A 232 22.21 -2.18 -11.82
N THR A 233 22.39 -3.26 -11.04
CA THR A 233 21.64 -3.40 -9.79
C THR A 233 22.23 -2.48 -8.73
N LEU A 234 21.36 -1.79 -8.00
CA LEU A 234 21.77 -0.84 -6.96
C LEU A 234 21.68 -1.43 -5.54
N TRP A 235 21.01 -2.58 -5.36
CA TRP A 235 21.03 -3.29 -4.08
C TRP A 235 22.32 -4.07 -3.90
N ASN A 236 22.78 -4.15 -2.67
CA ASN A 236 24.03 -4.84 -2.31
C ASN A 236 23.83 -6.04 -1.39
N GLY A 237 22.59 -6.38 -1.06
CA GLY A 237 22.27 -7.61 -0.36
C GLY A 237 22.38 -8.86 -1.22
N LYS A 238 21.90 -9.98 -0.71
CA LYS A 238 21.90 -11.27 -1.40
C LYS A 238 20.86 -11.29 -2.54
N THR A 239 21.20 -11.92 -3.66
CA THR A 239 20.21 -12.30 -4.70
C THR A 239 20.04 -13.82 -4.68
N GLU A 240 18.80 -14.28 -4.55
CA GLU A 240 18.41 -15.70 -4.58
C GLU A 240 17.55 -15.97 -5.81
N ILE A 241 17.90 -16.97 -6.59
CA ILE A 241 17.14 -17.40 -7.76
C ILE A 241 16.63 -18.80 -7.46
N ASN A 242 15.44 -18.90 -6.86
CA ASN A 242 14.89 -20.18 -6.43
C ASN A 242 14.17 -20.90 -7.56
N GLU A 243 13.54 -20.14 -8.49
CA GLU A 243 12.75 -20.69 -9.57
C GLU A 243 12.74 -19.75 -10.77
N GLY A 244 12.57 -20.31 -11.98
CA GLY A 244 12.57 -19.56 -13.25
C GLY A 244 13.91 -18.97 -13.60
N GLU A 245 13.91 -17.83 -14.27
CA GLU A 245 15.14 -17.23 -14.80
C GLU A 245 15.35 -15.80 -14.32
N LEU A 246 16.56 -15.46 -13.88
CA LEU A 246 17.04 -14.08 -13.79
C LEU A 246 17.96 -13.81 -14.99
N HIS A 247 17.52 -12.92 -15.88
CA HIS A 247 18.27 -12.51 -17.07
C HIS A 247 18.87 -11.12 -16.86
N LEU A 248 20.20 -11.02 -16.85
CA LEU A 248 20.92 -9.77 -16.61
C LEU A 248 21.56 -9.24 -17.90
N GLY A 249 21.22 -8.01 -18.26
CA GLY A 249 21.84 -7.30 -19.40
C GLY A 249 21.43 -7.84 -20.77
N THR A 250 22.11 -7.33 -21.78
CA THR A 250 21.93 -7.71 -23.19
C THR A 250 23.30 -7.77 -23.86
N PRO A 251 23.45 -8.35 -25.08
CA PRO A 251 24.72 -8.35 -25.81
C PRO A 251 25.35 -6.96 -25.99
N ASN A 252 24.51 -5.91 -25.98
CA ASN A 252 24.95 -4.53 -26.19
C ASN A 252 25.00 -3.70 -24.89
N SER A 253 24.57 -4.28 -23.77
CA SER A 253 24.51 -3.61 -22.45
C SER A 253 24.81 -4.61 -21.33
N VAL A 254 26.06 -4.65 -20.91
CA VAL A 254 26.50 -5.50 -19.79
C VAL A 254 26.08 -4.88 -18.49
N VAL A 255 25.34 -5.62 -17.65
CA VAL A 255 24.87 -5.19 -16.33
C VAL A 255 25.92 -5.52 -15.26
N THR A 256 26.13 -4.61 -14.32
CA THR A 256 26.89 -4.89 -13.09
C THR A 256 25.93 -5.27 -11.98
N SER A 257 26.02 -6.49 -11.45
CA SER A 257 25.32 -6.89 -10.24
C SER A 257 26.17 -6.54 -9.03
N ASN A 258 25.63 -5.65 -8.17
CA ASN A 258 26.27 -5.25 -6.91
C ASN A 258 25.90 -6.18 -5.73
N SER A 259 25.12 -7.24 -5.95
CA SER A 259 24.74 -8.21 -4.91
C SER A 259 25.97 -8.77 -4.20
N SER A 260 25.87 -8.92 -2.87
CA SER A 260 26.95 -9.53 -2.07
C SER A 260 27.20 -10.99 -2.42
N SER A 261 26.15 -11.70 -2.84
CA SER A 261 26.21 -13.03 -3.44
C SER A 261 25.00 -13.27 -4.33
N VAL A 262 25.16 -14.13 -5.33
CA VAL A 262 24.07 -14.65 -6.15
C VAL A 262 24.00 -16.16 -5.92
N VAL A 263 22.86 -16.62 -5.38
CA VAL A 263 22.61 -18.04 -5.08
C VAL A 263 21.59 -18.58 -6.07
N ILE A 264 21.92 -19.67 -6.74
CA ILE A 264 21.04 -20.30 -7.71
C ILE A 264 20.49 -21.59 -7.10
N GLY A 265 19.18 -21.62 -6.86
CA GLY A 265 18.45 -22.79 -6.38
C GLY A 265 18.31 -23.87 -7.46
N GLN A 266 17.79 -25.02 -7.06
CA GLN A 266 17.69 -26.21 -7.94
C GLN A 266 16.87 -25.94 -9.23
N ASN A 267 15.86 -25.06 -9.16
CA ASN A 267 14.97 -24.73 -10.26
C ASN A 267 15.24 -23.32 -10.83
N GLY A 268 16.27 -22.65 -10.35
CA GLY A 268 16.66 -21.32 -10.79
C GLY A 268 17.64 -21.34 -11.94
N THR A 269 17.62 -20.32 -12.76
CA THR A 269 18.56 -20.09 -13.85
C THR A 269 19.06 -18.66 -13.81
N LEU A 270 20.37 -18.47 -13.97
CA LEU A 270 20.99 -17.17 -14.22
C LEU A 270 21.50 -17.12 -15.64
N SER A 271 21.16 -16.09 -16.40
CA SER A 271 21.60 -15.93 -17.77
C SER A 271 21.94 -14.47 -18.09
N GLY A 272 22.40 -14.24 -19.32
CA GLY A 272 22.61 -12.89 -19.86
C GLY A 272 24.05 -12.43 -19.88
N PHE A 273 24.29 -11.12 -19.82
CA PHE A 273 25.57 -10.45 -19.96
C PHE A 273 25.80 -9.57 -18.73
N ALA A 274 26.50 -10.11 -17.75
CA ALA A 274 26.69 -9.41 -16.47
C ALA A 274 28.09 -9.59 -15.89
N VAL A 275 28.49 -8.61 -15.08
CA VAL A 275 29.60 -8.69 -14.14
C VAL A 275 29.03 -8.86 -12.74
N LEU A 276 29.30 -9.97 -12.09
CA LEU A 276 28.91 -10.20 -10.69
C LEU A 276 30.04 -9.73 -9.78
N LYS A 277 29.74 -8.82 -8.84
CA LYS A 277 30.74 -8.35 -7.85
C LYS A 277 30.83 -9.26 -6.63
N GLY A 278 29.74 -9.96 -6.31
CA GLY A 278 29.69 -10.92 -5.22
C GLY A 278 29.94 -12.36 -5.66
N ASP A 279 29.88 -13.25 -4.71
CA ASP A 279 30.09 -14.69 -4.94
C ASP A 279 28.91 -15.29 -5.72
N LEU A 280 29.20 -16.24 -6.60
CA LEU A 280 28.21 -17.10 -7.24
C LEU A 280 28.21 -18.46 -6.55
N VAL A 281 27.03 -18.85 -6.02
CA VAL A 281 26.83 -20.07 -5.23
C VAL A 281 25.76 -20.98 -5.83
#